data_1e9f70ef3d8298204d61dac871794f98
#
_entry.id   1e9f70ef3d8298204d61dac871794f98
#
_cell.length_a   1.000
_cell.length_b   1.000
_cell.length_c   1.000
_cell.angle_alpha   90.00
_cell.angle_beta   90.00
_cell.angle_gamma   90.00
#
_symmetry.space_group_name_H-M   'P 1'
#
loop_
_entity.id
_entity.type
_entity.pdbx_description
1 polymer ?
#
loop_
_entity_poly.entity_id
_entity_poly.type
_entity_poly.pdbx_seq_one_letter_code
_entity_poly.pdbx_strand_id
1 'polypeptide(L)'
;MMELKTKKGNITLPVMEPIIVPVDKVQANNYNPNHVAKNNMELLEQSILDNGFCFAIVTIYDEDIEKYVIIDGFHRYTILKDYLGCEEIPIVVLEHDTKQRMASTVQFNRARGSHQVELMGDLVKSLFEQGADDEEIAKHLGMELEEVFRLKQITGIAAIFKNQTFSKSWEMQEVEKND
;
A
#
# COMPACT_ATOMS: atom_id res chain seq x y z
N MET A 1 -9.01 -8.65 -26.86
CA MET A 1 -8.12 -8.62 -25.67
C MET A 1 -6.79 -9.29 -26.01
N MET A 2 -5.66 -8.66 -25.70
CA MET A 2 -4.34 -9.21 -25.97
C MET A 2 -4.06 -10.41 -25.04
N GLU A 3 -3.34 -11.41 -25.54
CA GLU A 3 -3.00 -12.63 -24.78
C GLU A 3 -1.49 -12.88 -24.74
N LEU A 4 -1.04 -13.45 -23.63
CA LEU A 4 0.32 -13.94 -23.45
C LEU A 4 0.31 -15.47 -23.31
N LYS A 5 1.14 -16.15 -24.10
CA LYS A 5 1.36 -17.60 -23.98
C LYS A 5 2.22 -17.92 -22.77
N THR A 6 1.78 -18.87 -21.96
CA THR A 6 2.55 -19.38 -20.82
C THR A 6 2.66 -20.91 -20.84
N LYS A 7 3.49 -21.47 -19.98
CA LYS A 7 3.60 -22.94 -19.81
C LYS A 7 2.30 -23.60 -19.30
N LYS A 8 1.36 -22.81 -18.76
CA LYS A 8 0.09 -23.29 -18.18
C LYS A 8 -1.13 -22.91 -19.01
N GLY A 9 -0.94 -22.37 -20.21
CA GLY A 9 -2.01 -21.88 -21.08
C GLY A 9 -1.87 -20.38 -21.37
N ASN A 10 -2.85 -19.83 -22.09
CA ASN A 10 -2.86 -18.40 -22.36
C ASN A 10 -3.43 -17.61 -21.19
N ILE A 11 -2.90 -16.42 -20.95
CA ILE A 11 -3.46 -15.43 -20.03
C ILE A 11 -3.82 -14.17 -20.82
N THR A 12 -4.96 -13.58 -20.50
CA THR A 12 -5.36 -12.28 -21.04
C THR A 12 -4.58 -11.14 -20.39
N LEU A 13 -4.40 -10.03 -21.11
CA LEU A 13 -3.67 -8.85 -20.64
C LEU A 13 -4.58 -7.61 -20.60
N PRO A 14 -5.54 -7.53 -19.69
CA PRO A 14 -6.45 -6.38 -19.60
C PRO A 14 -5.72 -5.06 -19.37
N VAL A 15 -4.54 -5.11 -18.73
CA VAL A 15 -3.68 -3.95 -18.48
C VAL A 15 -3.19 -3.25 -19.77
N MET A 16 -3.22 -3.94 -20.90
CA MET A 16 -2.84 -3.38 -22.21
C MET A 16 -3.99 -2.63 -22.91
N GLU A 17 -5.18 -2.68 -22.33
CA GLU A 17 -6.40 -2.05 -22.89
C GLU A 17 -7.08 -1.18 -21.81
N PRO A 18 -6.36 -0.23 -21.18
CA PRO A 18 -6.97 0.68 -20.21
C PRO A 18 -7.90 1.66 -20.93
N ILE A 19 -8.96 2.05 -20.24
CA ILE A 19 -9.87 3.09 -20.70
C ILE A 19 -9.93 4.24 -19.70
N ILE A 20 -10.19 5.46 -20.19
CA ILE A 20 -10.43 6.62 -19.34
C ILE A 20 -11.94 6.82 -19.23
N VAL A 21 -12.43 6.97 -18.02
CA VAL A 21 -13.86 7.11 -17.73
C VAL A 21 -14.10 8.24 -16.73
N PRO A 22 -15.26 8.89 -16.76
CA PRO A 22 -15.66 9.85 -15.72
C PRO A 22 -15.63 9.19 -14.33
N VAL A 23 -15.10 9.89 -13.34
CA VAL A 23 -14.92 9.39 -11.97
C VAL A 23 -16.26 8.99 -11.31
N ASP A 24 -17.35 9.65 -11.66
CA ASP A 24 -18.71 9.36 -11.17
C ASP A 24 -19.29 8.05 -11.75
N LYS A 25 -18.73 7.53 -12.83
CA LYS A 25 -19.05 6.21 -13.38
C LYS A 25 -18.36 5.06 -12.67
N VAL A 26 -17.43 5.35 -11.75
CA VAL A 26 -16.71 4.35 -10.97
C VAL A 26 -17.25 4.31 -9.53
N GLN A 27 -17.51 3.11 -9.03
CA GLN A 27 -18.08 2.88 -7.70
C GLN A 27 -17.25 1.89 -6.89
N ALA A 28 -17.06 2.21 -5.60
CA ALA A 28 -16.49 1.25 -4.64
C ALA A 28 -17.40 0.04 -4.46
N ASN A 29 -16.82 -1.13 -4.22
CA ASN A 29 -17.59 -2.28 -3.78
C ASN A 29 -17.98 -2.14 -2.28
N ASN A 30 -19.14 -2.71 -1.90
CA ASN A 30 -19.68 -2.57 -0.55
C ASN A 30 -19.01 -3.49 0.50
N TYR A 31 -18.01 -4.29 0.09
CA TYR A 31 -17.35 -5.32 0.93
C TYR A 31 -15.83 -5.20 0.99
N ASN A 32 -15.28 -4.02 0.70
CA ASN A 32 -13.85 -3.80 0.89
C ASN A 32 -13.58 -3.33 2.34
N PRO A 33 -13.06 -4.20 3.23
CA PRO A 33 -12.86 -3.89 4.64
C PRO A 33 -11.57 -3.12 4.92
N ASN A 34 -10.77 -2.78 3.89
CA ASN A 34 -9.46 -2.19 4.09
C ASN A 34 -9.56 -0.71 4.48
N HIS A 35 -9.42 -0.44 5.77
CA HIS A 35 -9.05 0.87 6.27
C HIS A 35 -7.53 1.04 6.20
N VAL A 36 -7.07 1.95 5.37
CA VAL A 36 -5.67 2.35 5.30
C VAL A 36 -5.47 3.53 6.23
N ALA A 37 -4.40 3.50 7.03
CA ALA A 37 -4.03 4.61 7.88
C ALA A 37 -3.74 5.86 7.03
N LYS A 38 -4.00 7.05 7.60
CA LYS A 38 -3.84 8.34 6.91
C LYS A 38 -2.45 8.49 6.29
N ASN A 39 -1.40 8.12 7.02
CA ASN A 39 -0.01 8.22 6.55
C ASN A 39 0.24 7.39 5.28
N ASN A 40 -0.38 6.23 5.16
CA ASN A 40 -0.25 5.39 3.97
C ASN A 40 -1.00 5.98 2.77
N MET A 41 -2.07 6.74 3.00
CA MET A 41 -2.75 7.48 1.93
C MET A 41 -1.90 8.63 1.42
N GLU A 42 -1.25 9.38 2.30
CA GLU A 42 -0.33 10.47 1.96
C GLU A 42 0.89 9.95 1.19
N LEU A 43 1.45 8.79 1.59
CA LEU A 43 2.53 8.13 0.86
C LEU A 43 2.09 7.70 -0.54
N LEU A 44 0.89 7.14 -0.68
CA LEU A 44 0.34 6.72 -1.97
C LEU A 44 0.09 7.91 -2.89
N GLU A 45 -0.43 9.02 -2.35
CA GLU A 45 -0.58 10.28 -3.08
C GLU A 45 0.77 10.78 -3.59
N GLN A 46 1.77 10.88 -2.70
CA GLN A 46 3.12 11.30 -3.06
C GLN A 46 3.72 10.40 -4.13
N SER A 47 3.55 9.07 -4.00
CA SER A 47 4.03 8.11 -5.00
C SER A 47 3.39 8.32 -6.38
N ILE A 48 2.12 8.67 -6.43
CA ILE A 48 1.42 8.95 -7.69
C ILE A 48 1.94 10.26 -8.31
N LEU A 49 2.20 11.28 -7.49
CA LEU A 49 2.73 12.57 -7.96
C LEU A 49 4.17 12.43 -8.48
N ASP A 50 5.01 11.64 -7.80
CA ASP A 50 6.43 11.48 -8.16
C ASP A 50 6.64 10.55 -9.36
N ASN A 51 5.86 9.47 -9.46
CA ASN A 51 6.11 8.39 -10.42
C ASN A 51 5.03 8.29 -11.52
N GLY A 52 3.97 9.08 -11.42
CA GLY A 52 2.80 8.95 -12.26
C GLY A 52 1.86 7.82 -11.83
N PHE A 53 0.71 7.72 -12.49
CA PHE A 53 -0.29 6.70 -12.20
C PHE A 53 0.03 5.38 -12.91
N CYS A 54 0.93 4.58 -12.32
CA CYS A 54 1.50 3.38 -12.93
C CYS A 54 0.63 2.11 -12.79
N PHE A 55 -0.31 2.07 -11.84
CA PHE A 55 -1.12 0.89 -11.52
C PHE A 55 -2.60 1.19 -11.70
N ALA A 56 -3.19 0.71 -12.77
CA ALA A 56 -4.59 0.95 -13.08
C ALA A 56 -5.54 0.44 -11.98
N ILE A 57 -6.69 1.11 -11.85
CA ILE A 57 -7.80 0.64 -11.02
C ILE A 57 -8.47 -0.51 -11.80
N VAL A 58 -8.61 -1.67 -11.15
CA VAL A 58 -9.23 -2.85 -11.75
C VAL A 58 -10.71 -2.86 -11.43
N THR A 59 -11.55 -2.97 -12.46
CA THR A 59 -13.00 -2.89 -12.34
C THR A 59 -13.69 -4.00 -13.14
N ILE A 60 -14.98 -4.18 -12.90
CA ILE A 60 -15.92 -4.81 -13.80
C ILE A 60 -17.03 -3.81 -14.14
N TYR A 61 -17.65 -3.96 -15.29
CA TYR A 61 -18.86 -3.21 -15.60
C TYR A 61 -20.08 -3.95 -15.03
N ASP A 62 -20.90 -3.24 -14.28
CA ASP A 62 -22.14 -3.75 -13.71
C ASP A 62 -23.31 -3.12 -14.46
N GLU A 63 -24.03 -3.95 -15.26
CA GLU A 63 -25.11 -3.49 -16.12
C GLU A 63 -26.33 -3.02 -15.33
N ASP A 64 -26.57 -3.58 -14.15
CA ASP A 64 -27.75 -3.25 -13.34
C ASP A 64 -27.72 -1.83 -12.82
N ILE A 65 -26.51 -1.32 -12.52
CA ILE A 65 -26.29 0.03 -11.99
C ILE A 65 -25.60 0.95 -13.00
N GLU A 66 -25.25 0.44 -14.18
CA GLU A 66 -24.53 1.16 -15.24
C GLU A 66 -23.23 1.83 -14.78
N LYS A 67 -22.44 1.12 -13.93
CA LYS A 67 -21.19 1.62 -13.35
C LYS A 67 -20.07 0.58 -13.40
N TYR A 68 -18.85 1.09 -13.34
CA TYR A 68 -17.65 0.31 -13.14
C TYR A 68 -17.42 0.08 -11.65
N VAL A 69 -17.56 -1.15 -11.17
CA VAL A 69 -17.38 -1.52 -9.77
C VAL A 69 -15.94 -1.93 -9.52
N ILE A 70 -15.29 -1.32 -8.54
CA ILE A 70 -13.89 -1.54 -8.21
C ILE A 70 -13.71 -2.95 -7.63
N ILE A 71 -12.78 -3.71 -8.23
CA ILE A 71 -12.29 -4.99 -7.73
C ILE A 71 -11.00 -4.78 -6.94
N ASP A 72 -10.09 -3.96 -7.49
CA ASP A 72 -8.83 -3.58 -6.84
C ASP A 72 -8.47 -2.13 -7.16
N GLY A 73 -7.75 -1.49 -6.21
CA GLY A 73 -7.28 -0.12 -6.37
C GLY A 73 -8.17 0.94 -5.73
N PHE A 74 -8.99 0.58 -4.74
CA PHE A 74 -9.88 1.52 -4.03
C PHE A 74 -9.14 2.75 -3.49
N HIS A 75 -7.97 2.58 -2.85
CA HIS A 75 -7.19 3.70 -2.31
C HIS A 75 -6.65 4.62 -3.42
N ARG A 76 -6.24 4.06 -4.57
CA ARG A 76 -5.84 4.84 -5.75
C ARG A 76 -7.01 5.64 -6.32
N TYR A 77 -8.19 5.03 -6.36
CA TYR A 77 -9.43 5.72 -6.74
C TYR A 77 -9.73 6.89 -5.80
N THR A 78 -9.64 6.67 -4.49
CA THR A 78 -9.84 7.71 -3.47
C THR A 78 -8.86 8.86 -3.64
N ILE A 79 -7.57 8.57 -3.88
CA ILE A 79 -6.55 9.60 -4.14
C ILE A 79 -6.92 10.41 -5.38
N LEU A 80 -7.19 9.77 -6.52
CA LEU A 80 -7.52 10.49 -7.75
C LEU A 80 -8.76 11.35 -7.60
N LYS A 81 -9.81 10.81 -6.95
CA LYS A 81 -11.09 11.50 -6.78
C LYS A 81 -11.06 12.58 -5.72
N ASP A 82 -10.68 12.20 -4.49
CA ASP A 82 -10.94 13.04 -3.31
C ASP A 82 -9.74 13.93 -2.94
N TYR A 83 -8.49 13.52 -3.28
CA TYR A 83 -7.28 14.27 -2.99
C TYR A 83 -6.82 15.11 -4.19
N LEU A 84 -6.83 14.52 -5.39
CA LEU A 84 -6.35 15.18 -6.61
C LEU A 84 -7.47 15.80 -7.45
N GLY A 85 -8.75 15.52 -7.15
CA GLY A 85 -9.89 16.12 -7.82
C GLY A 85 -10.02 15.80 -9.31
N CYS A 86 -9.59 14.58 -9.73
CA CYS A 86 -9.66 14.17 -11.13
C CYS A 86 -11.12 13.98 -11.57
N GLU A 87 -11.49 14.59 -12.71
CA GLU A 87 -12.81 14.40 -13.34
C GLU A 87 -12.92 13.07 -14.07
N GLU A 88 -11.80 12.61 -14.64
CA GLU A 88 -11.68 11.34 -15.38
C GLU A 88 -10.50 10.53 -14.84
N ILE A 89 -10.64 9.20 -14.83
CA ILE A 89 -9.63 8.29 -14.31
C ILE A 89 -9.40 7.08 -15.20
N PRO A 90 -8.16 6.58 -15.30
CA PRO A 90 -7.85 5.37 -16.04
C PRO A 90 -8.24 4.13 -15.25
N ILE A 91 -8.95 3.21 -15.90
CA ILE A 91 -9.36 1.92 -15.34
C ILE A 91 -9.03 0.78 -16.31
N VAL A 92 -8.98 -0.42 -15.76
CA VAL A 92 -8.95 -1.68 -16.50
C VAL A 92 -10.23 -2.44 -16.20
N VAL A 93 -10.90 -2.92 -17.23
CA VAL A 93 -12.16 -3.66 -17.09
C VAL A 93 -11.90 -5.15 -17.26
N LEU A 94 -12.34 -5.95 -16.29
CA LEU A 94 -12.32 -7.42 -16.36
C LEU A 94 -13.66 -7.93 -16.87
N GLU A 95 -13.61 -8.94 -17.75
CA GLU A 95 -14.78 -9.69 -18.21
C GLU A 95 -15.07 -10.84 -17.23
N HIS A 96 -15.56 -10.52 -16.02
CA HIS A 96 -15.87 -11.49 -15.00
C HIS A 96 -17.36 -11.48 -14.65
N ASP A 97 -17.91 -12.68 -14.39
CA ASP A 97 -19.22 -12.80 -13.79
C ASP A 97 -19.22 -12.41 -12.30
N THR A 98 -20.39 -12.29 -11.69
CA THR A 98 -20.54 -11.86 -10.29
C THR A 98 -19.84 -12.79 -9.29
N LYS A 99 -19.74 -14.10 -9.57
CA LYS A 99 -19.04 -15.05 -8.68
C LYS A 99 -17.54 -14.90 -8.76
N GLN A 100 -17.00 -14.74 -9.96
CA GLN A 100 -15.58 -14.48 -10.19
C GLN A 100 -15.15 -13.14 -9.58
N ARG A 101 -16.03 -12.14 -9.56
CA ARG A 101 -15.79 -10.84 -8.94
C ARG A 101 -15.40 -10.94 -7.46
N MET A 102 -16.18 -11.67 -6.67
CA MET A 102 -15.91 -11.83 -5.25
C MET A 102 -14.59 -12.58 -5.00
N ALA A 103 -14.36 -13.66 -5.77
CA ALA A 103 -13.11 -14.43 -5.69
C ALA A 103 -11.90 -13.56 -6.05
N SER A 104 -11.99 -12.76 -7.10
CA SER A 104 -10.91 -11.88 -7.56
C SER A 104 -10.53 -10.83 -6.52
N THR A 105 -11.52 -10.19 -5.87
CA THR A 105 -11.24 -9.21 -4.80
C THR A 105 -10.42 -9.84 -3.66
N VAL A 106 -10.79 -11.06 -3.24
CA VAL A 106 -10.05 -11.80 -2.19
C VAL A 106 -8.66 -12.19 -2.67
N GLN A 107 -8.53 -12.67 -3.91
CA GLN A 107 -7.25 -13.08 -4.51
C GLN A 107 -6.29 -11.89 -4.61
N PHE A 108 -6.72 -10.75 -5.15
CA PHE A 108 -5.88 -9.55 -5.25
C PHE A 108 -5.42 -9.04 -3.89
N ASN A 109 -6.28 -9.06 -2.87
CA ASN A 109 -5.92 -8.63 -1.52
C ASN A 109 -4.95 -9.59 -0.82
N ARG A 110 -5.15 -10.91 -0.95
CA ARG A 110 -4.29 -11.92 -0.32
C ARG A 110 -2.95 -12.12 -1.04
N ALA A 111 -2.93 -11.93 -2.36
CA ALA A 111 -1.70 -12.11 -3.14
C ALA A 111 -0.63 -11.03 -2.87
N ARG A 112 -0.98 -9.92 -2.21
CA ARG A 112 -0.02 -8.85 -1.90
C ARG A 112 0.97 -9.19 -0.79
N GLY A 113 0.73 -10.28 -0.05
CA GLY A 113 1.61 -10.72 1.04
C GLY A 113 1.62 -9.80 2.25
N SER A 114 2.19 -10.28 3.34
CA SER A 114 2.63 -9.45 4.46
C SER A 114 4.03 -8.91 4.15
N HIS A 115 4.30 -7.66 4.47
CA HIS A 115 5.65 -7.13 4.39
C HIS A 115 6.57 -7.95 5.30
N GLN A 116 7.68 -8.49 4.75
CA GLN A 116 8.66 -9.19 5.57
C GLN A 116 9.40 -8.14 6.40
N VAL A 117 9.28 -8.23 7.72
CA VAL A 117 9.89 -7.29 8.68
C VAL A 117 11.41 -7.15 8.45
N GLU A 118 12.07 -8.25 8.09
CA GLU A 118 13.50 -8.27 7.80
C GLU A 118 13.89 -7.40 6.59
N LEU A 119 13.16 -7.50 5.48
CA LEU A 119 13.42 -6.68 4.27
C LEU A 119 13.15 -5.20 4.52
N MET A 120 12.15 -4.88 5.35
CA MET A 120 11.88 -3.49 5.73
C MET A 120 13.00 -2.95 6.63
N GLY A 121 13.54 -3.77 7.52
CA GLY A 121 14.69 -3.43 8.34
C GLY A 121 15.94 -3.09 7.51
N ASP A 122 16.24 -3.91 6.50
CA ASP A 122 17.36 -3.69 5.58
C ASP A 122 17.20 -2.40 4.76
N LEU A 123 15.98 -2.07 4.36
CA LEU A 123 15.67 -0.84 3.65
C LEU A 123 15.85 0.40 4.53
N VAL A 124 15.34 0.37 5.77
CA VAL A 124 15.54 1.42 6.77
C VAL A 124 17.03 1.64 7.02
N LYS A 125 17.81 0.54 7.14
CA LYS A 125 19.25 0.58 7.30
C LYS A 125 19.93 1.26 6.13
N SER A 126 19.59 0.88 4.90
CA SER A 126 20.18 1.45 3.68
C SER A 126 19.91 2.95 3.57
N LEU A 127 18.70 3.42 3.85
CA LEU A 127 18.35 4.84 3.83
C LEU A 127 19.11 5.63 4.90
N PHE A 128 19.25 5.08 6.10
CA PHE A 128 20.02 5.68 7.18
C PHE A 128 21.51 5.81 6.82
N GLU A 129 22.13 4.78 6.23
CA GLU A 129 23.52 4.81 5.76
C GLU A 129 23.74 5.82 4.61
N GLN A 130 22.68 6.15 3.86
CA GLN A 130 22.68 7.21 2.85
C GLN A 130 22.48 8.61 3.43
N GLY A 131 22.31 8.73 4.76
CA GLY A 131 22.23 10.00 5.48
C GLY A 131 20.80 10.52 5.70
N ALA A 132 19.76 9.73 5.40
CA ALA A 132 18.39 10.10 5.71
C ALA A 132 18.14 10.06 7.22
N ASP A 133 17.43 11.06 7.76
CA ASP A 133 17.01 11.08 9.15
C ASP A 133 15.73 10.24 9.37
N ASP A 134 15.31 10.06 10.62
CA ASP A 134 14.18 9.21 10.98
C ASP A 134 12.85 9.74 10.45
N GLU A 135 12.68 11.05 10.38
CA GLU A 135 11.48 11.70 9.85
C GLU A 135 11.40 11.53 8.33
N GLU A 136 12.54 11.67 7.64
CA GLU A 136 12.65 11.41 6.21
C GLU A 136 12.36 9.94 5.90
N ILE A 137 12.94 8.99 6.65
CA ILE A 137 12.70 7.56 6.48
C ILE A 137 11.22 7.22 6.72
N ALA A 138 10.64 7.73 7.81
CA ALA A 138 9.23 7.54 8.13
C ALA A 138 8.32 8.03 6.99
N LYS A 139 8.60 9.23 6.48
CA LYS A 139 7.86 9.84 5.37
C LYS A 139 8.01 9.03 4.07
N HIS A 140 9.24 8.65 3.69
CA HIS A 140 9.50 7.91 2.45
C HIS A 140 8.92 6.49 2.45
N LEU A 141 8.89 5.83 3.61
CA LEU A 141 8.39 4.45 3.73
C LEU A 141 6.94 4.38 4.23
N GLY A 142 6.30 5.52 4.54
CA GLY A 142 4.94 5.57 5.07
C GLY A 142 4.82 4.88 6.43
N MET A 143 5.85 5.00 7.27
CA MET A 143 5.94 4.38 8.60
C MET A 143 5.74 5.42 9.70
N GLU A 144 5.31 4.94 10.88
CA GLU A 144 5.40 5.73 12.09
C GLU A 144 6.87 5.79 12.58
N LEU A 145 7.26 6.91 13.20
CA LEU A 145 8.63 7.08 13.74
C LEU A 145 9.03 5.93 14.70
N GLU A 146 8.08 5.45 15.49
CA GLU A 146 8.29 4.33 16.41
C GLU A 146 8.59 3.02 15.66
N GLU A 147 7.99 2.82 14.49
CA GLU A 147 8.24 1.65 13.64
C GLU A 147 9.65 1.71 13.03
N VAL A 148 10.05 2.87 12.52
CA VAL A 148 11.43 3.12 12.04
C VAL A 148 12.44 2.81 13.14
N PHE A 149 12.18 3.29 14.35
CA PHE A 149 13.04 3.06 15.51
C PHE A 149 13.17 1.57 15.86
N ARG A 150 12.06 0.82 15.87
CA ARG A 150 12.06 -0.63 16.08
C ARG A 150 12.86 -1.38 15.02
N LEU A 151 12.69 -1.03 13.76
CA LEU A 151 13.42 -1.65 12.65
C LEU A 151 14.93 -1.37 12.73
N LYS A 152 15.33 -0.18 13.12
CA LYS A 152 16.73 0.15 13.42
C LYS A 152 17.32 -0.72 14.54
N GLN A 153 16.55 -1.02 15.58
CA GLN A 153 17.00 -1.92 16.67
C GLN A 153 17.20 -3.36 16.18
N ILE A 154 16.27 -3.88 15.37
CA ILE A 154 16.32 -5.26 14.82
C ILE A 154 17.53 -5.42 13.90
N THR A 155 17.85 -4.43 13.09
CA THR A 155 18.96 -4.48 12.12
C THR A 155 20.35 -4.21 12.71
N GLY A 156 20.44 -4.05 14.03
CA GLY A 156 21.72 -3.84 14.72
C GLY A 156 22.31 -2.44 14.56
N ILE A 157 21.59 -1.48 13.95
CA ILE A 157 22.00 -0.07 13.90
C ILE A 157 22.07 0.54 15.30
N ALA A 158 21.40 -0.08 16.27
CA ALA A 158 21.46 0.32 17.69
C ALA A 158 22.89 0.43 18.28
N ALA A 159 23.87 -0.24 17.67
CA ALA A 159 25.27 -0.10 18.08
C ALA A 159 25.88 1.29 17.78
N ILE A 160 25.28 2.04 16.84
CA ILE A 160 25.72 3.38 16.45
C ILE A 160 25.23 4.45 17.44
N PHE A 161 24.16 4.14 18.21
CA PHE A 161 23.56 5.06 19.20
C PHE A 161 24.21 5.03 20.58
N LYS A 162 25.35 4.37 20.76
CA LYS A 162 26.06 4.30 22.06
C LYS A 162 26.43 5.66 22.68
N ASN A 163 26.29 6.76 21.92
CA ASN A 163 26.63 8.11 22.37
C ASN A 163 25.42 9.06 22.54
N GLN A 164 24.18 8.60 22.37
CA GLN A 164 23.01 9.42 22.71
C GLN A 164 22.52 9.07 24.13
N THR A 165 22.53 10.05 25.00
CA THR A 165 21.98 9.94 26.37
C THR A 165 20.46 9.83 26.27
N PHE A 166 19.96 8.59 26.26
CA PHE A 166 18.53 8.34 26.49
C PHE A 166 18.18 8.67 27.94
N SER A 167 17.06 9.37 28.16
CA SER A 167 16.55 9.63 29.49
C SER A 167 16.32 8.30 30.22
N LYS A 168 16.81 8.21 31.47
CA LYS A 168 16.75 7.03 32.36
C LYS A 168 15.32 6.69 32.85
N SER A 169 14.31 6.67 32.02
CA SER A 169 12.93 6.41 32.48
C SER A 169 12.55 4.93 32.59
N TRP A 170 13.51 4.00 32.45
CA TRP A 170 13.30 2.55 32.51
C TRP A 170 14.28 1.84 33.47
N GLU A 171 14.60 2.42 34.62
CA GLU A 171 15.18 1.66 35.73
C GLU A 171 14.04 0.99 36.49
N MET A 172 13.93 -0.36 36.41
CA MET A 172 13.09 -1.12 37.34
C MET A 172 13.62 -0.89 38.76
N GLN A 173 12.79 -0.32 39.63
CA GLN A 173 13.07 -0.31 41.06
C GLN A 173 13.02 -1.75 41.57
N GLU A 174 14.14 -2.27 42.05
CA GLU A 174 14.15 -3.52 42.81
C GLU A 174 13.30 -3.28 44.08
N VAL A 175 12.22 -4.06 44.18
CA VAL A 175 11.42 -4.11 45.41
C VAL A 175 12.25 -4.92 46.42
N GLU A 176 12.89 -4.26 47.38
CA GLU A 176 13.47 -4.93 48.55
C GLU A 176 12.37 -5.77 49.25
N LYS A 177 12.55 -7.08 49.25
CA LYS A 177 11.81 -7.98 50.12
C LYS A 177 12.36 -7.82 51.51
N ASN A 178 11.63 -7.09 52.37
CA ASN A 178 11.85 -7.16 53.81
C ASN A 178 11.24 -8.46 54.33
N ASP A 179 12.10 -9.28 54.95
CA ASP A 179 11.75 -10.45 55.79
C ASP A 179 10.98 -10.00 57.06
#